data_4ea171dcbf85a37ec279a0cd82adb84f
#
_entry.id   4ea171dcbf85a37ec279a0cd82adb84f
#
_cell.length_a   1.000
_cell.length_b   1.000
_cell.length_c   1.000
_cell.angle_alpha   90.00
_cell.angle_beta   90.00
_cell.angle_gamma   90.00
#
_symmetry.space_group_name_H-M   'P 1'
#
loop_
_entity.id
_entity.type
_entity.pdbx_description
1 polymer ?
#
loop_
_entity_poly.entity_id
_entity_poly.type
_entity_poly.pdbx_seq_one_letter_code
_entity_poly.pdbx_strand_id
1 'polypeptide(L)'
;SVHLINASALGEFASAVRAVNGQPDLELRATSGGFDEALYERVATHPQVALASPVLDVVVLAPGADGARRPLRLLGVDALRVATIAPALLPLLRPGADRFALFEPDAVFLNAAAASAFPGGTLQVQTALSLHTLRVQGSLNAPGAPLAVMDIGAAQDMLGRSGELSRIDVRLTPGADRASLLRELALPPGVQSVSYLTFMGA
;
A
#
# COMPACT_ATOMS: atom_id res chain seq x y z
N SER A 1 10.50 -4.42 -34.60
CA SER A 1 11.22 -4.89 -33.42
C SER A 1 11.15 -3.92 -32.24
N VAL A 2 11.26 -2.59 -32.53
CA VAL A 2 11.17 -1.57 -31.48
C VAL A 2 9.80 -1.58 -30.80
N HIS A 3 8.72 -1.79 -31.56
CA HIS A 3 7.37 -1.85 -31.02
C HIS A 3 7.15 -3.03 -30.06
N LEU A 4 7.74 -4.20 -30.36
CA LEU A 4 7.63 -5.38 -29.51
C LEU A 4 8.34 -5.19 -28.18
N ILE A 5 9.51 -4.57 -28.18
CA ILE A 5 10.27 -4.29 -26.97
C ILE A 5 9.51 -3.29 -26.08
N ASN A 6 8.98 -2.22 -26.67
CA ASN A 6 8.22 -1.23 -25.92
C ASN A 6 6.92 -1.80 -25.34
N ALA A 7 6.21 -2.62 -26.10
CA ALA A 7 4.98 -3.26 -25.62
C ALA A 7 5.26 -4.21 -24.46
N SER A 8 6.35 -4.99 -24.52
CA SER A 8 6.76 -5.88 -23.43
C SER A 8 7.14 -5.11 -22.17
N ALA A 9 7.91 -4.03 -22.31
CA ALA A 9 8.31 -3.17 -21.19
C ALA A 9 7.11 -2.50 -20.54
N LEU A 10 6.15 -2.00 -21.33
CA LEU A 10 4.91 -1.43 -20.81
C LEU A 10 4.04 -2.47 -20.10
N GLY A 11 3.99 -3.70 -20.64
CA GLY A 11 3.27 -4.80 -20.01
C GLY A 11 3.86 -5.20 -18.68
N GLU A 12 5.18 -5.28 -18.57
CA GLU A 12 5.89 -5.56 -17.33
C GLU A 12 5.67 -4.44 -16.30
N PHE A 13 5.75 -3.19 -16.73
CA PHE A 13 5.48 -2.04 -15.85
C PHE A 13 4.04 -2.06 -15.33
N ALA A 14 3.05 -2.29 -16.20
CA ALA A 14 1.64 -2.37 -15.80
C ALA A 14 1.40 -3.53 -14.84
N SER A 15 2.05 -4.68 -15.03
CA SER A 15 1.96 -5.82 -14.11
C SER A 15 2.55 -5.49 -12.74
N ALA A 16 3.69 -4.82 -12.70
CA ALA A 16 4.32 -4.39 -11.45
C ALA A 16 3.44 -3.39 -10.70
N VAL A 17 2.86 -2.41 -11.39
CA VAL A 17 1.94 -1.44 -10.78
C VAL A 17 0.73 -2.14 -10.20
N ARG A 18 0.12 -3.08 -10.94
CA ARG A 18 -1.04 -3.84 -10.45
C ARG A 18 -0.70 -4.71 -9.26
N ALA A 19 0.50 -5.31 -9.21
CA ALA A 19 0.93 -6.13 -8.09
C ALA A 19 1.04 -5.29 -6.81
N VAL A 20 1.57 -4.07 -6.90
CA VAL A 20 1.75 -3.18 -5.75
C VAL A 20 0.43 -2.52 -5.35
N ASN A 21 -0.36 -2.03 -6.31
CA ASN A 21 -1.62 -1.35 -6.03
C ASN A 21 -2.80 -2.30 -5.89
N GLY A 22 -2.64 -3.57 -6.28
CA GLY A 22 -3.72 -4.53 -6.27
C GLY A 22 -4.63 -4.42 -7.49
N GLN A 23 -5.80 -5.04 -7.37
CA GLN A 23 -6.83 -5.03 -8.41
C GLN A 23 -8.18 -4.62 -7.82
N PRO A 24 -8.30 -3.41 -7.28
CA PRO A 24 -9.59 -2.91 -6.83
C PRO A 24 -10.47 -2.56 -8.03
N ASP A 25 -11.78 -2.57 -7.82
CA ASP A 25 -12.72 -2.05 -8.80
C ASP A 25 -12.69 -0.51 -8.81
N LEU A 26 -12.44 0.06 -7.64
CA LEU A 26 -12.46 1.49 -7.39
C LEU A 26 -11.41 1.82 -6.35
N GLU A 27 -10.78 2.96 -6.51
CA GLU A 27 -9.84 3.49 -5.54
C GLU A 27 -10.26 4.90 -5.14
N LEU A 28 -10.32 5.17 -3.84
CA LEU A 28 -10.54 6.51 -3.30
C LEU A 28 -9.20 7.03 -2.84
N ARG A 29 -8.70 8.08 -3.48
CA ARG A 29 -7.32 8.53 -3.31
C ARG A 29 -7.27 10.00 -2.91
N ALA A 30 -6.37 10.33 -1.99
CA ALA A 30 -6.04 11.70 -1.66
C ALA A 30 -5.44 12.40 -2.89
N THR A 31 -5.89 13.62 -3.17
CA THR A 31 -5.30 14.44 -4.25
C THR A 31 -3.94 14.99 -3.86
N SER A 32 -3.72 15.22 -2.57
CA SER A 32 -2.41 15.58 -2.01
C SER A 32 -2.39 15.23 -0.52
N GLY A 33 -1.23 14.82 -0.02
CA GLY A 33 -1.10 14.44 1.39
C GLY A 33 -1.96 13.23 1.73
N GLY A 34 -2.87 13.39 2.68
CA GLY A 34 -3.79 12.35 3.12
C GLY A 34 -5.19 12.90 3.34
N PHE A 35 -6.09 12.03 3.75
CA PHE A 35 -7.45 12.39 4.16
C PHE A 35 -7.82 11.68 5.47
N ASP A 36 -8.88 12.15 6.11
CA ASP A 36 -9.34 11.63 7.40
C ASP A 36 -9.82 10.18 7.25
N GLU A 37 -9.31 9.31 8.11
CA GLU A 37 -9.67 7.88 8.13
C GLU A 37 -11.13 7.62 8.46
N ALA A 38 -11.87 8.59 8.98
CA ALA A 38 -13.30 8.44 9.22
C ALA A 38 -14.08 8.07 7.96
N LEU A 39 -13.59 8.46 6.79
CA LEU A 39 -14.18 8.05 5.51
C LEU A 39 -14.17 6.53 5.33
N TYR A 40 -13.15 5.85 5.86
CA TYR A 40 -13.01 4.41 5.69
C TYR A 40 -14.22 3.65 6.21
N GLU A 41 -14.71 3.97 7.41
CA GLU A 41 -15.86 3.27 7.98
C GLU A 41 -17.12 3.46 7.13
N ARG A 42 -17.34 4.66 6.62
CA ARG A 42 -18.47 4.93 5.72
C ARG A 42 -18.39 4.11 4.44
N VAL A 43 -17.21 3.97 3.88
CA VAL A 43 -16.98 3.16 2.67
C VAL A 43 -17.15 1.68 2.98
N ALA A 44 -16.49 1.19 4.02
CA ALA A 44 -16.47 -0.24 4.35
C ALA A 44 -17.85 -0.79 4.73
N THR A 45 -18.73 0.05 5.26
CA THR A 45 -20.09 -0.36 5.68
C THR A 45 -21.15 -0.10 4.61
N HIS A 46 -20.79 0.48 3.46
CA HIS A 46 -21.75 0.74 2.41
C HIS A 46 -22.25 -0.56 1.75
N PRO A 47 -23.57 -0.71 1.50
CA PRO A 47 -24.12 -1.95 0.94
C PRO A 47 -23.53 -2.38 -0.40
N GLN A 48 -23.07 -1.45 -1.22
CA GLN A 48 -22.49 -1.75 -2.53
C GLN A 48 -20.98 -2.05 -2.47
N VAL A 49 -20.38 -2.01 -1.30
CA VAL A 49 -18.95 -2.31 -1.10
C VAL A 49 -18.81 -3.72 -0.54
N ALA A 50 -18.15 -4.59 -1.28
CA ALA A 50 -17.86 -5.96 -0.83
C ALA A 50 -16.66 -5.99 0.11
N LEU A 51 -15.64 -5.18 -0.18
CA LEU A 51 -14.42 -5.11 0.63
C LEU A 51 -13.78 -3.74 0.45
N ALA A 52 -13.28 -3.17 1.54
CA ALA A 52 -12.50 -1.94 1.53
C ALA A 52 -11.20 -2.16 2.31
N SER A 53 -10.08 -1.72 1.75
CA SER A 53 -8.75 -1.85 2.36
C SER A 53 -8.11 -0.48 2.50
N PRO A 54 -7.79 -0.05 3.74
CA PRO A 54 -7.15 1.24 3.97
C PRO A 54 -5.65 1.15 3.71
N VAL A 55 -5.07 2.18 3.13
CA VAL A 55 -3.63 2.22 2.83
C VAL A 55 -3.07 3.60 3.16
N LEU A 56 -1.94 3.59 3.85
CA LEU A 56 -1.08 4.76 4.00
C LEU A 56 0.16 4.52 3.11
N ASP A 57 0.42 5.42 2.17
CA ASP A 57 1.45 5.26 1.14
C ASP A 57 2.36 6.49 1.17
N VAL A 58 3.60 6.31 1.61
CA VAL A 58 4.56 7.39 1.77
C VAL A 58 5.93 6.97 1.23
N VAL A 59 6.76 7.95 0.93
CA VAL A 59 8.18 7.75 0.66
C VAL A 59 8.96 8.21 1.87
N VAL A 60 9.81 7.34 2.39
CA VAL A 60 10.71 7.63 3.51
C VAL A 60 12.15 7.55 3.05
N LEU A 61 13.06 8.08 3.87
CA LEU A 61 14.50 7.94 3.64
C LEU A 61 15.08 6.94 4.63
N ALA A 62 15.92 6.06 4.12
CA ALA A 62 16.60 5.06 4.93
C ALA A 62 18.04 4.90 4.45
N PRO A 63 19.01 4.70 5.37
CA PRO A 63 20.40 4.47 4.95
C PRO A 63 20.55 3.11 4.30
N GLY A 64 21.14 3.08 3.11
CA GLY A 64 21.52 1.85 2.44
C GLY A 64 22.79 1.24 3.01
N ALA A 65 23.30 0.18 2.35
CA ALA A 65 24.50 -0.53 2.77
C ALA A 65 25.75 0.37 2.83
N ASP A 66 25.81 1.40 1.98
CA ASP A 66 26.90 2.38 1.94
C ASP A 66 26.71 3.55 2.93
N GLY A 67 25.64 3.55 3.71
CA GLY A 67 25.28 4.63 4.63
C GLY A 67 24.59 5.81 3.99
N ALA A 68 24.54 5.87 2.66
CA ALA A 68 23.82 6.95 1.97
C ALA A 68 22.31 6.77 2.11
N ARG A 69 21.59 7.85 2.37
CA ARG A 69 20.14 7.83 2.48
C ARG A 69 19.52 7.65 1.11
N ARG A 70 18.61 6.68 1.02
CA ARG A 70 17.91 6.34 -0.21
C ARG A 70 16.41 6.39 0.02
N PRO A 71 15.64 6.77 -1.00
CA PRO A 71 14.18 6.73 -0.89
C PRO A 71 13.69 5.29 -0.85
N LEU A 72 12.69 5.06 0.00
CA LEU A 72 12.02 3.77 0.14
C LEU A 72 10.53 4.04 0.23
N ARG A 73 9.75 3.38 -0.62
CA ARG A 73 8.30 3.44 -0.53
C ARG A 73 7.86 2.57 0.65
N LEU A 74 7.08 3.16 1.54
CA LEU A 74 6.55 2.49 2.73
C LEU A 74 5.04 2.50 2.69
N LEU A 75 4.44 1.31 2.76
CA LEU A 75 2.99 1.15 2.83
C LEU A 75 2.59 0.67 4.22
N GLY A 76 1.65 1.39 4.83
CA GLY A 76 0.91 0.89 5.98
C GLY A 76 -0.34 0.21 5.48
N VAL A 77 -0.56 -1.06 5.84
CA VAL A 77 -1.68 -1.86 5.37
C VAL A 77 -2.37 -2.60 6.51
N ASP A 78 -3.62 -2.99 6.28
CA ASP A 78 -4.32 -3.95 7.11
C ASP A 78 -4.08 -5.35 6.51
N ALA A 79 -3.25 -6.16 7.17
CA ALA A 79 -2.84 -7.46 6.65
C ALA A 79 -4.02 -8.40 6.39
N LEU A 80 -5.12 -8.26 7.17
CA LEU A 80 -6.30 -9.11 7.01
C LEU A 80 -7.11 -8.77 5.77
N ARG A 81 -7.03 -7.53 5.29
CA ARG A 81 -7.81 -7.05 4.15
C ARG A 81 -6.99 -6.98 2.86
N VAL A 82 -5.72 -6.62 2.96
CA VAL A 82 -4.86 -6.45 1.79
C VAL A 82 -4.68 -7.75 1.01
N ALA A 83 -4.70 -8.88 1.68
CA ALA A 83 -4.50 -10.18 1.06
C ALA A 83 -5.47 -10.46 -0.09
N THR A 84 -6.71 -10.00 0.01
CA THR A 84 -7.75 -10.22 -1.01
C THR A 84 -7.61 -9.28 -2.20
N ILE A 85 -7.29 -8.01 -1.94
CA ILE A 85 -7.23 -6.99 -3.00
C ILE A 85 -5.85 -6.96 -3.66
N ALA A 86 -4.78 -7.06 -2.86
CA ALA A 86 -3.40 -6.97 -3.34
C ALA A 86 -2.53 -8.05 -2.69
N PRO A 87 -2.65 -9.31 -3.15
CA PRO A 87 -1.92 -10.44 -2.53
C PRO A 87 -0.40 -10.24 -2.49
N ALA A 88 0.17 -9.51 -3.44
CA ALA A 88 1.60 -9.23 -3.46
C ALA A 88 2.07 -8.37 -2.28
N LEU A 89 1.15 -7.67 -1.63
CA LEU A 89 1.45 -6.86 -0.45
C LEU A 89 1.23 -7.61 0.87
N LEU A 90 0.80 -8.87 0.79
CA LEU A 90 0.63 -9.69 1.99
C LEU A 90 1.99 -9.96 2.63
N PRO A 91 2.18 -9.57 3.90
CA PRO A 91 3.42 -9.87 4.60
C PRO A 91 3.63 -11.39 4.78
N LEU A 92 4.82 -11.85 4.42
CA LEU A 92 5.23 -13.26 4.57
C LEU A 92 6.28 -13.33 5.67
N LEU A 93 5.94 -13.99 6.77
CA LEU A 93 6.84 -14.13 7.90
C LEU A 93 8.07 -14.96 7.54
N ARG A 94 9.24 -14.54 8.02
CA ARG A 94 10.46 -15.36 7.90
C ARG A 94 10.32 -16.63 8.73
N PRO A 95 11.03 -17.71 8.36
CA PRO A 95 11.04 -18.93 9.17
C PRO A 95 11.46 -18.64 10.62
N GLY A 96 10.70 -19.19 11.57
CA GLY A 96 10.95 -19.00 12.99
C GLY A 96 10.40 -17.73 13.61
N ALA A 97 9.84 -16.82 12.82
CA ALA A 97 9.19 -15.64 13.37
C ALA A 97 7.85 -16.00 14.03
N ASP A 98 7.52 -15.27 15.09
CA ASP A 98 6.21 -15.39 15.72
C ASP A 98 5.14 -14.87 14.74
N ARG A 99 4.02 -15.63 14.62
CA ARG A 99 2.91 -15.24 13.75
C ARG A 99 2.30 -13.88 14.13
N PHE A 100 2.42 -13.46 15.39
CA PHE A 100 1.95 -12.16 15.84
C PHE A 100 2.86 -11.01 15.40
N ALA A 101 4.04 -11.31 14.86
CA ALA A 101 4.94 -10.29 14.32
C ALA A 101 4.31 -9.47 13.19
N LEU A 102 3.29 -10.00 12.50
CA LEU A 102 2.52 -9.24 11.50
C LEU A 102 1.95 -7.93 12.04
N PHE A 103 1.64 -7.89 13.34
CA PHE A 103 0.97 -6.77 13.99
C PHE A 103 1.87 -5.99 14.94
N GLU A 104 3.13 -6.37 15.07
CA GLU A 104 4.07 -5.65 15.94
C GLU A 104 4.40 -4.27 15.36
N PRO A 105 4.47 -3.23 16.22
CA PRO A 105 4.68 -1.85 15.75
C PRO A 105 6.00 -1.62 15.03
N ASP A 106 7.03 -2.41 15.33
CA ASP A 106 8.36 -2.28 14.74
C ASP A 106 8.65 -3.31 13.64
N ALA A 107 7.66 -4.13 13.28
CA ALA A 107 7.85 -5.16 12.25
C ALA A 107 7.68 -4.57 10.85
N VAL A 108 8.61 -4.89 9.96
CA VAL A 108 8.57 -4.48 8.55
C VAL A 108 8.85 -5.67 7.65
N PHE A 109 8.27 -5.65 6.46
CA PHE A 109 8.39 -6.70 5.45
C PHE A 109 8.89 -6.05 4.16
N LEU A 110 9.90 -6.63 3.54
CA LEU A 110 10.59 -6.03 2.41
C LEU A 110 10.42 -6.90 1.16
N ASN A 111 10.23 -6.25 0.00
CA ASN A 111 10.35 -6.96 -1.27
C ASN A 111 11.83 -7.23 -1.57
N ALA A 112 12.12 -7.99 -2.62
CA ALA A 112 13.49 -8.38 -2.97
C ALA A 112 14.39 -7.16 -3.19
N ALA A 113 13.89 -6.14 -3.89
CA ALA A 113 14.65 -4.93 -4.16
C ALA A 113 15.00 -4.16 -2.88
N ALA A 114 14.05 -4.07 -1.94
CA ALA A 114 14.30 -3.41 -0.65
C ALA A 114 15.27 -4.23 0.21
N ALA A 115 15.14 -5.54 0.22
CA ALA A 115 16.06 -6.42 0.96
C ALA A 115 17.50 -6.29 0.47
N SER A 116 17.70 -6.13 -0.84
CA SER A 116 19.02 -5.88 -1.42
C SER A 116 19.56 -4.49 -1.08
N ALA A 117 18.70 -3.48 -1.15
CA ALA A 117 19.12 -2.09 -0.92
C ALA A 117 19.37 -1.79 0.57
N PHE A 118 18.68 -2.48 1.47
CA PHE A 118 18.73 -2.26 2.91
C PHE A 118 18.99 -3.59 3.65
N PRO A 119 20.20 -4.18 3.50
CA PRO A 119 20.52 -5.46 4.14
C PRO A 119 20.68 -5.30 5.65
N GLY A 120 20.71 -6.42 6.38
CA GLY A 120 21.12 -6.46 7.78
C GLY A 120 20.02 -6.74 8.80
N GLY A 121 18.80 -7.04 8.37
CA GLY A 121 17.75 -7.48 9.29
C GLY A 121 17.04 -6.36 10.05
N THR A 122 17.56 -5.15 9.99
CA THR A 122 16.91 -3.95 10.54
C THR A 122 16.83 -2.86 9.48
N LEU A 123 15.86 -1.97 9.63
CA LEU A 123 15.64 -0.84 8.74
C LEU A 123 15.52 0.41 9.59
N GLN A 124 16.36 1.41 9.33
CA GLN A 124 16.24 2.71 10.00
C GLN A 124 15.47 3.67 9.12
N VAL A 125 14.40 4.25 9.65
CA VAL A 125 13.55 5.17 8.93
C VAL A 125 13.67 6.54 9.57
N GLN A 126 14.10 7.53 8.78
CA GLN A 126 14.16 8.91 9.20
C GLN A 126 12.81 9.58 8.97
N THR A 127 12.21 10.08 10.04
CA THR A 127 11.05 10.98 9.97
C THR A 127 11.51 12.40 10.29
N ALA A 128 10.59 13.38 10.19
CA ALA A 128 10.93 14.77 10.48
C ALA A 128 11.48 14.99 11.89
N LEU A 129 11.06 14.17 12.86
CA LEU A 129 11.35 14.38 14.27
C LEU A 129 12.30 13.36 14.87
N SER A 130 12.45 12.19 14.28
CA SER A 130 13.25 11.14 14.92
C SER A 130 13.68 10.05 13.92
N LEU A 131 14.59 9.20 14.39
CA LEU A 131 15.04 8.01 13.70
C LEU A 131 14.39 6.80 14.35
N HIS A 132 13.70 5.99 13.55
CA HIS A 132 13.04 4.77 14.01
C HIS A 132 13.75 3.55 13.49
N THR A 133 13.94 2.56 14.35
CA THR A 133 14.52 1.27 13.96
C THR A 133 13.39 0.24 13.84
N LEU A 134 13.23 -0.33 12.65
CA LEU A 134 12.28 -1.39 12.38
C LEU A 134 13.02 -2.72 12.23
N ARG A 135 12.36 -3.81 12.61
CA ARG A 135 12.92 -5.15 12.46
C ARG A 135 12.30 -5.82 11.24
N VAL A 136 13.17 -6.35 10.37
CA VAL A 136 12.71 -7.07 9.18
C VAL A 136 12.24 -8.46 9.61
N GLN A 137 10.94 -8.68 9.61
CA GLN A 137 10.32 -9.93 10.07
C GLN A 137 9.91 -10.84 8.91
N GLY A 138 10.14 -10.43 7.69
CA GLY A 138 9.82 -11.25 6.54
C GLY A 138 9.91 -10.49 5.22
N SER A 139 9.17 -10.98 4.25
CA SER A 139 9.29 -10.56 2.86
C SER A 139 7.93 -10.28 2.23
N LEU A 140 7.98 -9.75 1.01
CA LEU A 140 6.83 -9.52 0.14
C LEU A 140 7.14 -10.09 -1.25
N ASN A 141 6.11 -10.61 -1.89
CA ASN A 141 6.20 -11.04 -3.30
C ASN A 141 5.85 -9.91 -4.28
N ALA A 142 6.12 -8.67 -3.91
CA ALA A 142 5.86 -7.52 -4.76
C ALA A 142 7.07 -7.23 -5.65
N PRO A 143 6.91 -7.25 -6.98
CA PRO A 143 8.00 -6.92 -7.90
C PRO A 143 8.25 -5.40 -7.94
N GLY A 144 9.35 -5.01 -8.60
CA GLY A 144 9.65 -3.61 -8.89
C GLY A 144 10.60 -2.97 -7.91
N ALA A 145 10.50 -1.65 -7.77
CA ALA A 145 11.39 -0.85 -6.93
C ALA A 145 11.30 -1.21 -5.45
N PRO A 146 12.27 -0.79 -4.62
CA PRO A 146 12.27 -1.07 -3.19
C PRO A 146 10.96 -0.67 -2.51
N LEU A 147 10.37 -1.61 -1.81
CA LEU A 147 9.08 -1.48 -1.14
C LEU A 147 9.12 -2.13 0.22
N ALA A 148 8.63 -1.44 1.23
CA ALA A 148 8.43 -1.96 2.58
C ALA A 148 6.96 -1.87 2.97
N VAL A 149 6.49 -2.86 3.72
CA VAL A 149 5.12 -2.89 4.25
C VAL A 149 5.16 -3.10 5.75
N MET A 150 4.30 -2.39 6.46
CA MET A 150 4.10 -2.55 7.90
C MET A 150 2.63 -2.38 8.26
N ASP A 151 2.28 -2.66 9.50
CA ASP A 151 0.93 -2.45 10.00
C ASP A 151 0.53 -0.97 9.87
N ILE A 152 -0.69 -0.72 9.38
CA ILE A 152 -1.14 0.65 9.10
C ILE A 152 -1.20 1.52 10.36
N GLY A 153 -1.70 0.98 11.47
CA GLY A 153 -1.74 1.75 12.73
C GLY A 153 -0.35 2.13 13.20
N ALA A 154 0.59 1.21 13.13
CA ALA A 154 1.98 1.46 13.47
C ALA A 154 2.63 2.49 12.54
N ALA A 155 2.34 2.42 11.25
CA ALA A 155 2.84 3.39 10.26
C ALA A 155 2.30 4.80 10.55
N GLN A 156 1.00 4.91 10.84
CA GLN A 156 0.39 6.20 11.20
C GLN A 156 1.07 6.82 12.42
N ASP A 157 1.31 6.02 13.46
CA ASP A 157 1.95 6.50 14.69
C ASP A 157 3.41 6.91 14.44
N MET A 158 4.18 6.07 13.78
CA MET A 158 5.60 6.33 13.50
C MET A 158 5.79 7.60 12.66
N LEU A 159 4.92 7.80 11.68
CA LEU A 159 5.03 8.92 10.74
C LEU A 159 4.37 10.21 11.25
N GLY A 160 3.75 10.17 12.45
CA GLY A 160 3.02 11.31 12.97
C GLY A 160 1.78 11.66 12.13
N ARG A 161 1.16 10.65 11.53
CA ARG A 161 0.00 10.81 10.65
C ARG A 161 -1.20 10.04 11.17
N SER A 162 -1.40 10.07 12.49
CA SER A 162 -2.55 9.41 13.12
C SER A 162 -3.85 9.91 12.51
N GLY A 163 -4.74 8.97 12.18
CA GLY A 163 -6.03 9.30 11.60
C GLY A 163 -6.01 9.64 10.11
N GLU A 164 -4.87 9.51 9.42
CA GLU A 164 -4.76 9.82 8.00
C GLU A 164 -4.60 8.57 7.15
N LEU A 165 -5.20 8.59 5.96
CA LEU A 165 -5.03 7.58 4.91
C LEU A 165 -4.58 8.25 3.61
N SER A 166 -3.87 7.49 2.77
CA SER A 166 -3.51 7.92 1.41
C SER A 166 -4.55 7.48 0.39
N ARG A 167 -5.12 6.29 0.58
CA ARG A 167 -6.16 5.75 -0.30
C ARG A 167 -6.97 4.68 0.40
N ILE A 168 -8.13 4.37 -0.17
CA ILE A 168 -8.93 3.20 0.17
C ILE A 168 -9.17 2.42 -1.11
N ASP A 169 -8.72 1.17 -1.13
CA ASP A 169 -8.97 0.26 -2.24
C ASP A 169 -10.31 -0.42 -2.02
N VAL A 170 -11.19 -0.41 -3.03
CA VAL A 170 -12.57 -0.85 -2.91
C VAL A 170 -12.87 -1.93 -3.93
N ARG A 171 -13.44 -3.02 -3.47
CA ARG A 171 -14.07 -4.03 -4.32
C ARG A 171 -15.58 -3.90 -4.17
N LEU A 172 -16.27 -3.80 -5.30
CA LEU A 172 -17.71 -3.60 -5.33
C LEU A 172 -18.46 -4.92 -5.30
N THR A 173 -19.70 -4.89 -4.81
CA THR A 173 -20.61 -6.05 -4.94
C THR A 173 -21.00 -6.26 -6.40
N PRO A 174 -21.34 -7.50 -6.82
CA PRO A 174 -21.84 -7.73 -8.18
C PRO A 174 -23.04 -6.84 -8.50
N GLY A 175 -23.01 -6.22 -9.68
CA GLY A 175 -24.09 -5.34 -10.12
C GLY A 175 -24.16 -3.98 -9.44
N ALA A 176 -23.13 -3.59 -8.70
CA ALA A 176 -23.11 -2.29 -8.03
C ALA A 176 -23.17 -1.13 -9.02
N ASP A 177 -23.92 -0.10 -8.65
CA ASP A 177 -24.00 1.16 -9.40
C ASP A 177 -22.99 2.14 -8.80
N ARG A 178 -21.87 2.31 -9.51
CA ARG A 178 -20.78 3.16 -9.07
C ARG A 178 -21.19 4.61 -8.91
N ALA A 179 -22.02 5.13 -9.82
CA ALA A 179 -22.47 6.52 -9.76
C ALA A 179 -23.31 6.79 -8.50
N SER A 180 -24.22 5.87 -8.15
CA SER A 180 -25.03 6.02 -6.94
C SER A 180 -24.17 5.88 -5.68
N LEU A 181 -23.21 4.96 -5.68
CA LEU A 181 -22.26 4.81 -4.57
C LEU A 181 -21.51 6.12 -4.31
N LEU A 182 -20.94 6.72 -5.34
CA LEU A 182 -20.17 7.96 -5.19
C LEU A 182 -21.03 9.13 -4.74
N ARG A 183 -22.30 9.21 -5.22
CA ARG A 183 -23.23 10.21 -4.72
C ARG A 183 -23.54 10.04 -3.25
N GLU A 184 -23.77 8.80 -2.80
CA GLU A 184 -24.11 8.49 -1.42
C GLU A 184 -22.93 8.70 -0.48
N LEU A 185 -21.70 8.40 -0.93
CA LEU A 185 -20.50 8.64 -0.13
C LEU A 185 -20.21 10.12 0.05
N ALA A 186 -20.61 10.97 -0.91
CA ALA A 186 -20.37 12.41 -0.87
C ALA A 186 -18.92 12.71 -0.47
N LEU A 187 -17.97 12.30 -1.32
CA LEU A 187 -16.54 12.38 -1.00
C LEU A 187 -16.15 13.80 -0.58
N PRO A 188 -15.37 13.94 0.49
CA PRO A 188 -14.91 15.26 0.92
C PRO A 188 -13.94 15.88 -0.08
N PRO A 189 -13.74 17.21 -0.04
CA PRO A 189 -12.69 17.86 -0.82
C PRO A 189 -11.34 17.20 -0.57
N GLY A 190 -10.55 17.01 -1.62
CA GLY A 190 -9.25 16.38 -1.52
C GLY A 190 -9.25 14.87 -1.66
N VAL A 191 -10.41 14.26 -1.88
CA VAL A 191 -10.53 12.83 -2.19
C VAL A 191 -11.16 12.67 -3.57
N GLN A 192 -10.49 11.91 -4.44
CA GLN A 192 -11.00 11.60 -5.77
C GLN A 192 -11.19 10.11 -5.94
N SER A 193 -12.11 9.74 -6.82
CA SER A 193 -12.31 8.35 -7.20
C SER A 193 -11.55 8.03 -8.48
N VAL A 194 -10.88 6.87 -8.50
CA VAL A 194 -10.21 6.34 -9.69
C VAL A 194 -10.81 4.97 -9.97
N SER A 195 -11.28 4.78 -11.19
CA SER A 195 -11.92 3.52 -11.60
C SER A 195 -10.99 2.74 -12.49
N TYR A 196 -10.78 1.46 -12.16
CA TYR A 196 -9.91 0.57 -12.92
C TYR A 196 -10.66 -0.27 -13.95
N LEU A 197 -11.98 -0.43 -13.81
CA LEU A 197 -12.79 -1.18 -14.76
C LEU A 197 -12.82 -0.55 -16.16
N THR A 198 -12.62 0.78 -16.24
CA THR A 198 -12.59 1.50 -17.51
C THR A 198 -11.40 1.12 -18.38
N PHE A 199 -10.29 0.70 -17.77
CA PHE A 199 -9.08 0.27 -18.48
C PHE A 199 -9.15 -1.17 -18.97
N MET A 200 -10.05 -1.98 -18.41
CA MET A 200 -10.17 -3.40 -18.72
C MET A 200 -11.25 -3.68 -19.76
N GLY A 201 -12.15 -2.73 -20.00
CA GLY A 201 -13.31 -2.89 -20.88
C GLY A 201 -13.14 -2.32 -22.27
N ALA A 202 -11.96 -1.82 -22.59
CA ALA A 202 -11.73 -1.23 -23.93
C ALA A 202 -10.94 -2.18 -24.83
#